data_389285e42685d2f5fae29a6e0daf1630
#
_entry.id   389285e42685d2f5fae29a6e0daf1630
#
_cell.length_a   1.000
_cell.length_b   1.000
_cell.length_c   1.000
_cell.angle_alpha   90.00
_cell.angle_beta   90.00
_cell.angle_gamma   90.00
#
_symmetry.space_group_name_H-M   'P 1'
#
loop_
_entity.id
_entity.type
_entity.pdbx_description
1 polymer ?
#
loop_
_entity_poly.entity_id
_entity_poly.type
_entity_poly.pdbx_seq_one_letter_code
_entity_poly.pdbx_strand_id
1 'polypeptide(L)'
;RGLGDVYKRPELYQAYNTLFEKHWEEQTGQKVRIIQSHGGSGKQALEVANGLDADVVTLALEGDIKTISDSGLIDPGFTSEFPDDSAPYTSTIVFLVRKGNPKQIKDWDDLLRSDVSVITPNPKTSGGARWNYLAAWYYFEGQGESEEDITEHMKTLYQNVLVLDSGARGSTTTFIENGQGDVLIAWENEAFLSMQEEPGEYEIVVPSASVLCQPTVAVVDEVVDRRGSRAVAEEYLNYLYSDEAQKLAGENYYRPADQDIAKQFYTEEGTHAVSYTHLTLPT
;
A
#
# COMPACT_ATOMS: atom_id res chain seq x y z
N ARG A 1 12.32 -24.62 -12.17
CA ARG A 1 12.04 -24.96 -10.75
C ARG A 1 11.42 -23.72 -10.16
N GLY A 2 10.09 -23.77 -9.93
CA GLY A 2 9.34 -22.70 -9.34
C GLY A 2 9.95 -22.30 -8.01
N LEU A 3 10.12 -21.02 -7.79
CA LEU A 3 10.22 -20.46 -6.45
C LEU A 3 8.87 -20.80 -5.80
N GLY A 4 8.93 -21.76 -4.89
CA GLY A 4 7.77 -22.33 -4.25
C GLY A 4 7.00 -21.29 -3.47
N ASP A 5 5.75 -21.53 -3.41
CA ASP A 5 4.72 -20.94 -2.59
C ASP A 5 5.19 -20.48 -1.21
N VAL A 6 5.78 -19.30 -1.14
CA VAL A 6 6.06 -18.63 0.13
C VAL A 6 4.89 -17.73 0.54
N TYR A 7 3.87 -17.58 -0.30
CA TYR A 7 2.73 -16.73 -0.01
C TYR A 7 1.44 -17.53 0.09
N LYS A 8 1.05 -17.88 1.32
CA LYS A 8 -0.25 -18.48 1.65
C LYS A 8 -1.43 -17.51 1.52
N ARG A 9 -1.20 -16.27 1.06
CA ARG A 9 -2.23 -15.25 0.95
C ARG A 9 -2.60 -15.03 -0.50
N PRO A 10 -3.90 -15.08 -0.86
CA PRO A 10 -4.33 -14.49 -2.11
C PRO A 10 -4.07 -12.98 -2.02
N GLU A 11 -3.21 -12.46 -2.87
CA GLU A 11 -3.09 -11.04 -3.04
C GLU A 11 -4.39 -10.48 -3.62
N LEU A 12 -4.72 -9.25 -3.26
CA LEU A 12 -5.90 -8.57 -3.80
C LEU A 12 -5.99 -8.76 -5.32
N TYR A 13 -4.93 -8.47 -6.06
CA TYR A 13 -4.94 -8.56 -7.51
C TYR A 13 -4.99 -9.99 -8.06
N GLN A 14 -4.49 -10.97 -7.33
CA GLN A 14 -4.65 -12.37 -7.74
C GLN A 14 -6.12 -12.79 -7.72
N ALA A 15 -6.84 -12.45 -6.66
CA ALA A 15 -8.28 -12.69 -6.56
C ALA A 15 -9.07 -11.79 -7.53
N TYR A 16 -8.69 -10.52 -7.64
CA TYR A 16 -9.32 -9.58 -8.55
C TYR A 16 -9.20 -10.00 -10.01
N ASN A 17 -8.06 -10.49 -10.44
CA ASN A 17 -7.87 -10.93 -11.83
C ASN A 17 -8.81 -12.07 -12.22
N THR A 18 -9.00 -13.03 -11.31
CA THR A 18 -9.99 -14.11 -11.55
C THR A 18 -11.41 -13.55 -11.70
N LEU A 19 -11.76 -12.58 -10.86
CA LEU A 19 -13.05 -11.90 -10.92
C LEU A 19 -13.21 -11.11 -12.23
N PHE A 20 -12.17 -10.37 -12.62
CA PHE A 20 -12.19 -9.58 -13.84
C PHE A 20 -12.21 -10.42 -15.11
N GLU A 21 -11.43 -11.50 -15.19
CA GLU A 21 -11.43 -12.41 -16.35
C GLU A 21 -12.82 -12.97 -16.62
N LYS A 22 -13.54 -13.34 -15.55
CA LYS A 22 -14.94 -13.76 -15.63
C LYS A 22 -15.85 -12.61 -16.11
N HIS A 23 -15.76 -11.45 -15.51
CA HIS A 23 -16.53 -10.27 -15.87
C HIS A 23 -16.35 -9.93 -17.36
N TRP A 24 -15.11 -9.88 -17.84
CA TRP A 24 -14.81 -9.57 -19.24
C TRP A 24 -15.39 -10.60 -20.22
N GLU A 25 -15.27 -11.89 -19.91
CA GLU A 25 -15.84 -12.97 -20.72
C GLU A 25 -17.38 -12.89 -20.76
N GLU A 26 -18.02 -12.62 -19.65
CA GLU A 26 -19.48 -12.45 -19.57
C GLU A 26 -19.98 -11.23 -20.35
N GLN A 27 -19.24 -10.14 -20.36
CA GLN A 27 -19.62 -8.90 -21.04
C GLN A 27 -19.33 -8.92 -22.56
N THR A 28 -18.27 -9.57 -22.96
CA THR A 28 -17.75 -9.46 -24.34
C THR A 28 -17.72 -10.79 -25.12
N GLY A 29 -17.84 -11.92 -24.42
CA GLY A 29 -17.59 -13.24 -25.00
C GLY A 29 -16.11 -13.52 -25.28
N GLN A 30 -15.21 -12.62 -24.91
CA GLN A 30 -13.77 -12.74 -25.13
C GLN A 30 -13.07 -13.19 -23.85
N LYS A 31 -12.13 -14.10 -24.01
CA LYS A 31 -11.22 -14.47 -22.90
C LYS A 31 -10.04 -13.53 -22.85
N VAL A 32 -9.70 -13.10 -21.65
CA VAL A 32 -8.50 -12.34 -21.35
C VAL A 32 -7.66 -13.10 -20.32
N ARG A 33 -6.36 -12.96 -20.41
CA ARG A 33 -5.42 -13.45 -19.41
C ARG A 33 -4.62 -12.28 -18.87
N ILE A 34 -4.66 -12.09 -17.57
CA ILE A 34 -3.91 -11.04 -16.89
C ILE A 34 -2.54 -11.58 -16.49
N ILE A 35 -1.50 -10.88 -16.90
CA ILE A 35 -0.11 -11.19 -16.52
C ILE A 35 0.34 -10.11 -15.56
N GLN A 36 0.82 -10.51 -14.39
CA GLN A 36 1.25 -9.60 -13.34
C GLN A 36 2.77 -9.55 -13.21
N SER A 37 3.28 -8.37 -12.90
CA SER A 37 4.63 -8.15 -12.42
C SER A 37 4.56 -7.43 -11.07
N HIS A 38 5.33 -7.91 -10.11
CA HIS A 38 5.40 -7.34 -8.77
C HIS A 38 6.79 -6.81 -8.47
N GLY A 39 6.84 -5.70 -7.73
CA GLY A 39 8.10 -5.08 -7.33
C GLY A 39 7.86 -3.80 -6.53
N GLY A 40 8.92 -3.19 -6.06
CA GLY A 40 8.83 -1.86 -5.44
C GLY A 40 8.28 -0.84 -6.44
N SER A 41 7.34 -0.02 -6.00
CA SER A 41 6.59 0.93 -6.84
C SER A 41 7.51 1.83 -7.68
N GLY A 42 8.52 2.44 -7.07
CA GLY A 42 9.47 3.29 -7.80
C GLY A 42 10.31 2.52 -8.82
N LYS A 43 10.69 1.28 -8.51
CA LYS A 43 11.40 0.42 -9.46
C LYS A 43 10.51 0.09 -10.66
N GLN A 44 9.27 -0.32 -10.42
CA GLN A 44 8.30 -0.61 -11.49
C GLN A 44 8.01 0.60 -12.35
N ALA A 45 7.87 1.80 -11.76
CA ALA A 45 7.70 3.04 -12.51
C ALA A 45 8.87 3.28 -13.48
N LEU A 46 10.10 3.09 -13.03
CA LEU A 46 11.28 3.24 -13.88
C LEU A 46 11.36 2.18 -14.97
N GLU A 47 11.00 0.93 -14.68
CA GLU A 47 10.98 -0.14 -15.67
C GLU A 47 9.98 0.16 -16.79
N VAL A 48 8.78 0.64 -16.46
CA VAL A 48 7.78 1.05 -17.47
C VAL A 48 8.24 2.29 -18.23
N ALA A 49 8.76 3.31 -17.55
CA ALA A 49 9.30 4.51 -18.19
C ALA A 49 10.46 4.20 -19.16
N ASN A 50 11.21 3.10 -18.89
CA ASN A 50 12.30 2.62 -19.74
C ASN A 50 11.88 1.56 -20.77
N GLY A 51 10.59 1.32 -20.97
CA GLY A 51 10.07 0.51 -22.06
C GLY A 51 9.57 -0.89 -21.70
N LEU A 52 9.36 -1.20 -20.40
CA LEU A 52 8.60 -2.40 -20.03
C LEU A 52 7.16 -2.23 -20.49
N ASP A 53 6.69 -3.14 -21.34
CA ASP A 53 5.31 -3.15 -21.80
C ASP A 53 4.33 -3.54 -20.70
N ALA A 54 3.63 -2.57 -20.18
CA ALA A 54 2.52 -2.76 -19.24
C ALA A 54 1.30 -2.01 -19.77
N ASP A 55 0.15 -2.65 -19.83
CA ASP A 55 -1.11 -2.02 -20.26
C ASP A 55 -1.68 -1.10 -19.17
N VAL A 56 -1.52 -1.49 -17.93
CA VAL A 56 -1.95 -0.74 -16.73
C VAL A 56 -0.89 -0.79 -15.66
N VAL A 57 -0.89 0.21 -14.81
CA VAL A 57 -0.06 0.26 -13.60
C VAL A 57 -0.93 0.52 -12.38
N THR A 58 -0.56 -0.11 -11.27
CA THR A 58 -1.08 0.16 -9.92
C THR A 58 0.10 0.38 -9.02
N LEU A 59 0.34 1.61 -8.64
CA LEU A 59 1.53 2.01 -7.89
C LEU A 59 1.15 2.64 -6.56
N ALA A 60 2.03 2.55 -5.59
CA ALA A 60 1.78 3.00 -4.23
C ALA A 60 1.64 4.53 -4.11
N LEU A 61 2.17 5.28 -5.06
CA LEU A 61 2.21 6.75 -5.04
C LEU A 61 1.85 7.31 -6.41
N GLU A 62 1.06 8.37 -6.42
CA GLU A 62 0.81 9.20 -7.60
C GLU A 62 2.11 9.68 -8.26
N GLY A 63 3.10 10.08 -7.46
CA GLY A 63 4.40 10.51 -7.96
C GLY A 63 5.17 9.46 -8.77
N ASP A 64 4.94 8.18 -8.52
CA ASP A 64 5.52 7.10 -9.32
C ASP A 64 4.83 7.00 -10.68
N ILE A 65 3.51 7.18 -10.75
CA ILE A 65 2.79 7.26 -12.03
C ILE A 65 3.22 8.52 -12.79
N LYS A 66 3.39 9.64 -12.09
CA LYS A 66 3.91 10.88 -12.70
C LYS A 66 5.27 10.67 -13.36
N THR A 67 6.15 9.85 -12.79
CA THR A 67 7.43 9.50 -13.42
C THR A 67 7.23 8.86 -14.81
N ILE A 68 6.24 7.99 -14.96
CA ILE A 68 5.89 7.37 -16.24
C ILE A 68 5.24 8.41 -17.17
N SER A 69 4.36 9.26 -16.66
CA SER A 69 3.72 10.33 -17.39
C SER A 69 4.75 11.33 -17.94
N ASP A 70 5.74 11.70 -17.16
CA ASP A 70 6.83 12.59 -17.57
C ASP A 70 7.68 12.00 -18.72
N SER A 71 7.68 10.68 -18.90
CA SER A 71 8.30 10.01 -20.05
C SER A 71 7.40 9.99 -21.30
N GLY A 72 6.18 10.51 -21.23
CA GLY A 72 5.23 10.59 -22.33
C GLY A 72 4.38 9.35 -22.54
N LEU A 73 4.42 8.36 -21.66
CA LEU A 73 3.70 7.09 -21.81
C LEU A 73 2.29 7.11 -21.24
N ILE A 74 2.02 7.98 -20.29
CA ILE A 74 0.72 8.14 -19.60
C ILE A 74 0.28 9.60 -19.74
N ASP A 75 -1.02 9.82 -20.00
CA ASP A 75 -1.62 11.15 -20.04
C ASP A 75 -1.42 11.88 -18.69
N PRO A 76 -1.01 13.16 -18.71
CA PRO A 76 -0.84 13.94 -17.46
C PRO A 76 -2.10 14.09 -16.62
N GLY A 77 -3.28 13.91 -17.19
CA GLY A 77 -4.58 13.96 -16.53
C GLY A 77 -4.99 12.66 -15.83
N PHE A 78 -4.10 11.69 -15.67
CA PHE A 78 -4.40 10.35 -15.15
C PHE A 78 -5.14 10.35 -13.79
N THR A 79 -4.93 11.33 -12.93
CA THR A 79 -5.64 11.42 -11.65
C THR A 79 -7.13 11.70 -11.80
N SER A 80 -7.55 12.27 -12.92
CA SER A 80 -8.95 12.56 -13.24
C SER A 80 -9.61 11.51 -14.14
N GLU A 81 -8.88 10.47 -14.52
CA GLU A 81 -9.38 9.44 -15.45
C GLU A 81 -10.38 8.50 -14.77
N PHE A 82 -10.15 8.17 -13.50
CA PHE A 82 -11.02 7.31 -12.70
C PHE A 82 -11.50 8.03 -11.44
N PRO A 83 -12.60 7.56 -10.80
CA PRO A 83 -13.11 8.16 -9.55
C PRO A 83 -12.07 8.22 -8.44
N ASP A 84 -12.29 9.11 -7.47
CA ASP A 84 -11.48 9.25 -6.26
C ASP A 84 -9.99 9.47 -6.54
N ASP A 85 -9.68 10.36 -7.48
CA ASP A 85 -8.32 10.67 -7.95
C ASP A 85 -7.57 9.43 -8.46
N SER A 86 -8.30 8.52 -9.13
CA SER A 86 -7.79 7.24 -9.61
C SER A 86 -7.23 6.34 -8.50
N ALA A 87 -7.77 6.45 -7.28
CA ALA A 87 -7.43 5.63 -6.13
C ALA A 87 -8.64 4.77 -5.70
N PRO A 88 -8.76 3.51 -6.17
CA PRO A 88 -9.94 2.67 -5.92
C PRO A 88 -10.05 2.17 -4.47
N TYR A 89 -8.99 2.25 -3.71
CA TYR A 89 -8.91 1.94 -2.29
C TYR A 89 -7.74 2.69 -1.65
N THR A 90 -7.76 2.76 -0.34
CA THR A 90 -6.74 3.45 0.45
C THR A 90 -6.28 2.57 1.61
N SER A 91 -5.24 3.01 2.29
CA SER A 91 -4.76 2.45 3.54
C SER A 91 -4.20 3.57 4.41
N THR A 92 -3.67 3.21 5.57
CA THR A 92 -2.98 4.14 6.45
C THR A 92 -1.79 3.46 7.10
N ILE A 93 -0.92 4.22 7.75
CA ILE A 93 0.26 3.69 8.44
C ILE A 93 -0.08 3.43 9.89
N VAL A 94 0.27 2.23 10.36
CA VAL A 94 0.16 1.79 11.75
C VAL A 94 1.47 1.15 12.20
N PHE A 95 1.56 0.81 13.48
CA PHE A 95 2.65 0.01 14.02
C PHE A 95 2.15 -1.39 14.33
N LEU A 96 2.93 -2.39 13.96
CA LEU A 96 2.75 -3.76 14.42
C LEU A 96 3.83 -4.05 15.46
N VAL A 97 3.40 -4.47 16.67
CA VAL A 97 4.29 -4.75 17.79
C VAL A 97 4.11 -6.18 18.27
N ARG A 98 5.08 -6.69 19.03
CA ARG A 98 5.02 -8.00 19.65
C ARG A 98 3.89 -8.06 20.67
N LYS A 99 3.35 -9.26 20.91
CA LYS A 99 2.32 -9.53 21.91
C LYS A 99 2.63 -8.86 23.27
N GLY A 100 1.64 -8.16 23.80
CA GLY A 100 1.75 -7.45 25.06
C GLY A 100 2.55 -6.15 24.98
N ASN A 101 2.97 -5.75 23.80
CA ASN A 101 3.73 -4.52 23.55
C ASN A 101 4.88 -4.31 24.55
N PRO A 102 5.91 -5.18 24.59
CA PRO A 102 6.93 -5.17 25.64
C PRO A 102 7.71 -3.88 25.76
N LYS A 103 7.84 -3.14 24.65
CA LYS A 103 8.53 -1.84 24.60
C LYS A 103 7.61 -0.65 24.88
N GLN A 104 6.32 -0.89 25.14
CA GLN A 104 5.33 0.16 25.42
C GLN A 104 5.30 1.25 24.34
N ILE A 105 5.35 0.85 23.09
CA ILE A 105 5.30 1.75 21.94
C ILE A 105 3.87 2.28 21.79
N LYS A 106 3.72 3.60 21.73
CA LYS A 106 2.41 4.26 21.63
C LYS A 106 2.35 5.23 20.46
N ASP A 107 3.45 5.89 20.15
CA ASP A 107 3.50 6.91 19.12
C ASP A 107 4.89 6.98 18.47
N TRP A 108 5.05 7.87 17.49
CA TRP A 108 6.28 8.05 16.72
C TRP A 108 7.49 8.41 17.57
N ASP A 109 7.31 9.15 18.66
CA ASP A 109 8.39 9.48 19.61
C ASP A 109 9.07 8.24 20.18
N ASP A 110 8.29 7.17 20.43
CA ASP A 110 8.82 5.93 20.98
C ASP A 110 9.80 5.24 20.03
N LEU A 111 9.69 5.51 18.73
CA LEU A 111 10.60 4.97 17.72
C LEU A 111 11.98 5.65 17.70
N LEU A 112 12.11 6.79 18.40
CA LEU A 112 13.37 7.50 18.57
C LEU A 112 14.23 6.96 19.72
N ARG A 113 13.65 6.13 20.59
CA ARG A 113 14.33 5.56 21.73
C ARG A 113 15.43 4.59 21.31
N SER A 114 16.58 4.64 21.97
CA SER A 114 17.73 3.78 21.65
C SER A 114 17.53 2.30 22.00
N ASP A 115 16.51 1.98 22.81
CA ASP A 115 16.14 0.62 23.18
C ASP A 115 15.06 0.01 22.26
N VAL A 116 14.64 0.73 21.22
CA VAL A 116 13.62 0.29 20.25
C VAL A 116 14.27 -0.01 18.91
N SER A 117 14.06 -1.21 18.41
CA SER A 117 14.50 -1.64 17.08
C SER A 117 13.35 -1.61 16.09
N VAL A 118 13.50 -0.84 15.02
CA VAL A 118 12.49 -0.59 14.00
C VAL A 118 12.74 -1.42 12.76
N ILE A 119 11.68 -1.92 12.15
CA ILE A 119 11.68 -2.51 10.81
C ILE A 119 10.80 -1.65 9.92
N THR A 120 11.35 -1.22 8.80
CA THR A 120 10.67 -0.51 7.72
C THR A 120 11.44 -0.72 6.42
N PRO A 121 10.77 -0.79 5.27
CA PRO A 121 11.49 -0.91 4.01
C PRO A 121 12.21 0.38 3.63
N ASN A 122 13.08 0.27 2.63
CA ASN A 122 13.89 1.40 2.15
C ASN A 122 13.03 2.35 1.31
N PRO A 123 12.89 3.63 1.68
CA PRO A 123 12.11 4.61 0.92
C PRO A 123 12.69 4.91 -0.47
N LYS A 124 13.95 4.55 -0.74
CA LYS A 124 14.54 4.71 -2.08
C LYS A 124 14.04 3.65 -3.08
N THR A 125 13.58 2.51 -2.60
CA THR A 125 13.15 1.38 -3.44
C THR A 125 11.68 1.03 -3.30
N SER A 126 11.06 1.35 -2.16
CA SER A 126 9.70 1.00 -1.80
C SER A 126 8.80 2.23 -1.72
N GLY A 127 7.72 2.23 -2.50
CA GLY A 127 6.68 3.25 -2.39
C GLY A 127 5.95 3.19 -1.04
N GLY A 128 5.73 1.99 -0.50
CA GLY A 128 5.17 1.81 0.83
C GLY A 128 6.02 2.45 1.92
N ALA A 129 7.34 2.33 1.81
CA ALA A 129 8.28 2.97 2.73
C ALA A 129 8.26 4.50 2.66
N ARG A 130 7.97 5.07 1.49
CA ARG A 130 7.81 6.53 1.35
C ARG A 130 6.60 7.03 2.14
N TRP A 131 5.50 6.30 2.14
CA TRP A 131 4.36 6.60 3.00
C TRP A 131 4.70 6.48 4.49
N ASN A 132 5.48 5.46 4.90
CA ASN A 132 5.98 5.34 6.27
C ASN A 132 6.81 6.57 6.68
N TYR A 133 7.71 7.00 5.80
CA TYR A 133 8.53 8.19 6.01
C TYR A 133 7.68 9.46 6.13
N LEU A 134 6.72 9.64 5.23
CA LEU A 134 5.83 10.80 5.23
C LEU A 134 4.94 10.84 6.49
N ALA A 135 4.47 9.70 6.97
CA ALA A 135 3.67 9.63 8.18
C ALA A 135 4.46 10.09 9.42
N ALA A 136 5.71 9.64 9.54
CA ALA A 136 6.61 10.09 10.61
C ALA A 136 6.90 11.60 10.51
N TRP A 137 7.24 12.07 9.33
CA TRP A 137 7.47 13.49 9.07
C TRP A 137 6.26 14.36 9.46
N TYR A 138 5.09 13.95 9.00
CA TYR A 138 3.83 14.63 9.27
C TYR A 138 3.52 14.74 10.77
N TYR A 139 3.81 13.69 11.53
CA TYR A 139 3.65 13.70 12.99
C TYR A 139 4.50 14.79 13.63
N PHE A 140 5.81 14.85 13.34
CA PHE A 140 6.71 15.83 13.92
C PHE A 140 6.39 17.27 13.47
N GLU A 141 6.02 17.45 12.20
CA GLU A 141 5.53 18.73 11.68
C GLU A 141 4.29 19.19 12.46
N GLY A 142 3.36 18.31 12.74
CA GLY A 142 2.17 18.56 13.55
C GLY A 142 2.46 18.94 15.00
N GLN A 143 3.65 18.61 15.54
CA GLN A 143 4.12 19.04 16.83
C GLN A 143 4.67 20.48 16.81
N GLY A 144 4.73 21.13 15.65
CA GLY A 144 5.25 22.48 15.47
C GLY A 144 6.78 22.55 15.45
N GLU A 145 7.45 21.44 15.16
CA GLU A 145 8.91 21.39 15.07
C GLU A 145 9.42 22.07 13.80
N SER A 146 10.66 22.56 13.86
CA SER A 146 11.35 23.08 12.68
C SER A 146 11.76 21.95 11.72
N GLU A 147 11.93 22.24 10.45
CA GLU A 147 12.42 21.29 9.45
C GLU A 147 13.76 20.66 9.85
N GLU A 148 14.63 21.44 10.52
CA GLU A 148 15.91 20.95 11.03
C GLU A 148 15.71 19.93 12.13
N ASP A 149 14.83 20.20 13.11
CA ASP A 149 14.52 19.27 14.20
C ASP A 149 13.86 18.00 13.68
N ILE A 150 12.91 18.12 12.73
CA ILE A 150 12.26 16.97 12.09
C ILE A 150 13.31 16.12 11.37
N THR A 151 14.24 16.75 10.65
CA THR A 151 15.32 16.03 9.97
C THR A 151 16.19 15.23 10.95
N GLU A 152 16.53 15.80 12.10
CA GLU A 152 17.29 15.09 13.14
C GLU A 152 16.48 13.94 13.76
N HIS A 153 15.18 14.11 14.00
CA HIS A 153 14.31 13.02 14.45
C HIS A 153 14.21 11.89 13.43
N MET A 154 14.08 12.21 12.14
CA MET A 154 14.06 11.21 11.08
C MET A 154 15.39 10.45 10.99
N LYS A 155 16.53 11.12 11.16
CA LYS A 155 17.83 10.44 11.24
C LYS A 155 17.88 9.47 12.42
N THR A 156 17.41 9.90 13.59
CA THR A 156 17.38 9.06 14.80
C THR A 156 16.50 7.84 14.60
N LEU A 157 15.30 8.02 14.02
CA LEU A 157 14.40 6.91 13.69
C LEU A 157 15.10 5.90 12.78
N TYR A 158 15.72 6.36 11.70
CA TYR A 158 16.39 5.46 10.74
C TYR A 158 17.68 4.84 11.30
N GLN A 159 18.34 5.45 12.29
CA GLN A 159 19.43 4.83 13.02
C GLN A 159 18.97 3.61 13.85
N ASN A 160 17.71 3.60 14.27
CA ASN A 160 17.08 2.48 14.98
C ASN A 160 16.57 1.37 14.05
N VAL A 161 16.61 1.57 12.73
CA VAL A 161 16.19 0.57 11.75
C VAL A 161 17.27 -0.50 11.62
N LEU A 162 16.90 -1.75 11.94
CA LEU A 162 17.84 -2.88 11.85
C LEU A 162 18.09 -3.33 10.42
N VAL A 163 17.05 -3.37 9.59
CA VAL A 163 17.09 -3.84 8.21
C VAL A 163 16.26 -2.93 7.35
N LEU A 164 16.82 -2.46 6.25
CA LEU A 164 16.14 -1.72 5.19
C LEU A 164 15.87 -2.66 4.01
N ASP A 165 14.80 -3.42 4.11
CA ASP A 165 14.37 -4.31 3.03
C ASP A 165 13.99 -3.52 1.77
N SER A 166 14.08 -4.16 0.61
CA SER A 166 13.79 -3.49 -0.67
C SER A 166 12.31 -3.14 -0.87
N GLY A 167 11.40 -3.80 -0.15
CA GLY A 167 9.96 -3.61 -0.23
C GLY A 167 9.24 -4.02 1.05
N ALA A 168 7.96 -3.66 1.13
CA ALA A 168 7.12 -3.87 2.31
C ALA A 168 7.02 -5.35 2.73
N ARG A 169 6.93 -6.26 1.77
CA ARG A 169 6.90 -7.71 2.06
C ARG A 169 8.18 -8.22 2.70
N GLY A 170 9.33 -7.78 2.21
CA GLY A 170 10.60 -8.10 2.81
C GLY A 170 10.65 -7.70 4.28
N SER A 171 10.14 -6.50 4.61
CA SER A 171 10.05 -6.03 5.99
C SER A 171 9.08 -6.85 6.83
N THR A 172 7.93 -7.25 6.27
CA THR A 172 7.01 -8.16 6.97
C THR A 172 7.68 -9.51 7.26
N THR A 173 8.35 -10.10 6.29
CA THR A 173 9.11 -11.34 6.48
C THR A 173 10.21 -11.18 7.55
N THR A 174 10.96 -10.09 7.51
CA THR A 174 12.00 -9.79 8.51
C THR A 174 11.41 -9.71 9.91
N PHE A 175 10.29 -9.04 10.07
CA PHE A 175 9.64 -8.88 11.37
C PHE A 175 8.92 -10.15 11.85
N ILE A 176 8.09 -10.76 10.99
CA ILE A 176 7.22 -11.90 11.34
C ILE A 176 8.02 -13.22 11.35
N GLU A 177 8.60 -13.59 10.21
CA GLU A 177 9.23 -14.90 10.04
C GLU A 177 10.61 -14.98 10.69
N ASN A 178 11.41 -13.91 10.55
CA ASN A 178 12.76 -13.87 11.11
C ASN A 178 12.82 -13.35 12.54
N GLY A 179 11.69 -12.89 13.10
CA GLY A 179 11.58 -12.44 14.49
C GLY A 179 12.45 -11.22 14.83
N GLN A 180 12.80 -10.38 13.87
CA GLN A 180 13.66 -9.23 14.08
C GLN A 180 12.85 -7.96 14.36
N GLY A 181 13.39 -7.10 15.21
CA GLY A 181 12.82 -5.81 15.57
C GLY A 181 11.72 -5.88 16.63
N ASP A 182 11.46 -4.73 17.22
CA ASP A 182 10.42 -4.53 18.24
C ASP A 182 9.11 -4.01 17.61
N VAL A 183 9.23 -3.27 16.53
CA VAL A 183 8.12 -2.62 15.82
C VAL A 183 8.33 -2.67 14.31
N LEU A 184 7.27 -3.00 13.59
CA LEU A 184 7.16 -2.86 12.15
C LEU A 184 6.29 -1.63 11.85
N ILE A 185 6.83 -0.68 11.12
CA ILE A 185 6.01 0.38 10.52
C ILE A 185 5.37 -0.22 9.28
N ALA A 186 4.06 -0.33 9.27
CA ALA A 186 3.33 -1.07 8.25
C ALA A 186 2.11 -0.32 7.76
N TRP A 187 1.68 -0.66 6.56
CA TRP A 187 0.34 -0.35 6.12
C TRP A 187 -0.67 -1.18 6.91
N GLU A 188 -1.80 -0.58 7.23
CA GLU A 188 -2.87 -1.18 8.02
C GLU A 188 -3.32 -2.56 7.49
N ASN A 189 -3.49 -2.68 6.17
CA ASN A 189 -3.88 -3.94 5.54
C ASN A 189 -2.85 -5.06 5.78
N GLU A 190 -1.56 -4.76 5.72
CA GLU A 190 -0.49 -5.73 5.99
C GLU A 190 -0.46 -6.13 7.46
N ALA A 191 -0.69 -5.18 8.37
CA ALA A 191 -0.74 -5.46 9.79
C ALA A 191 -1.90 -6.41 10.14
N PHE A 192 -3.09 -6.18 9.62
CA PHE A 192 -4.24 -7.07 9.82
C PHE A 192 -4.01 -8.46 9.24
N LEU A 193 -3.48 -8.54 8.02
CA LEU A 193 -3.16 -9.82 7.41
C LEU A 193 -2.14 -10.61 8.24
N SER A 194 -1.12 -9.94 8.77
CA SER A 194 -0.12 -10.57 9.66
C SER A 194 -0.74 -11.09 10.95
N MET A 195 -1.66 -10.36 11.55
CA MET A 195 -2.39 -10.80 12.74
C MET A 195 -3.30 -12.00 12.47
N GLN A 196 -3.87 -12.12 11.27
CA GLN A 196 -4.66 -13.30 10.90
C GLN A 196 -3.83 -14.56 10.70
N GLU A 197 -2.62 -14.41 10.17
CA GLU A 197 -1.73 -15.56 9.95
C GLU A 197 -1.20 -16.13 11.25
N GLU A 198 -0.87 -15.26 12.22
CA GLU A 198 -0.37 -15.64 13.53
C GLU A 198 -1.22 -15.02 14.65
N PRO A 199 -2.43 -15.58 14.90
CA PRO A 199 -3.35 -15.01 15.86
C PRO A 199 -2.76 -14.95 17.27
N GLY A 200 -2.85 -13.76 17.89
CA GLY A 200 -2.43 -13.54 19.27
C GLY A 200 -0.93 -13.29 19.47
N GLU A 201 -0.12 -13.27 18.41
CA GLU A 201 1.33 -13.03 18.51
C GLU A 201 1.72 -11.55 18.34
N TYR A 202 0.83 -10.73 17.79
CA TYR A 202 1.07 -9.31 17.52
C TYR A 202 -0.10 -8.45 17.95
N GLU A 203 0.19 -7.16 18.12
CA GLU A 203 -0.80 -6.12 18.38
C GLU A 203 -0.59 -4.95 17.43
N ILE A 204 -1.68 -4.32 17.00
CA ILE A 204 -1.65 -3.08 16.24
C ILE A 204 -1.66 -1.91 17.21
N VAL A 205 -0.70 -1.00 17.05
CA VAL A 205 -0.67 0.30 17.71
C VAL A 205 -0.99 1.36 16.67
N VAL A 206 -2.04 2.12 16.90
CA VAL A 206 -2.44 3.23 16.03
C VAL A 206 -1.74 4.49 16.55
N PRO A 207 -0.84 5.10 15.77
CA PRO A 207 -0.20 6.35 16.17
C PRO A 207 -1.21 7.50 16.21
N SER A 208 -0.90 8.55 16.95
CA SER A 208 -1.79 9.73 17.06
C SER A 208 -1.96 10.49 15.76
N ALA A 209 -1.02 10.38 14.83
CA ALA A 209 -1.08 10.93 13.50
C ALA A 209 -0.56 9.95 12.46
N SER A 210 -1.16 9.94 11.29
CA SER A 210 -0.76 9.13 10.16
C SER A 210 -1.14 9.84 8.85
N VAL A 211 -1.00 9.14 7.73
CA VAL A 211 -1.33 9.66 6.40
C VAL A 211 -2.30 8.73 5.70
N LEU A 212 -3.09 9.28 4.79
CA LEU A 212 -3.91 8.49 3.87
C LEU A 212 -3.03 8.01 2.71
N CYS A 213 -2.77 6.70 2.69
CA CYS A 213 -2.05 6.08 1.58
C CYS A 213 -3.01 5.84 0.42
N GLN A 214 -2.73 6.44 -0.72
CA GLN A 214 -3.58 6.39 -1.92
C GLN A 214 -2.84 5.69 -3.07
N PRO A 215 -2.89 4.35 -3.16
CA PRO A 215 -2.43 3.66 -4.35
C PRO A 215 -3.20 4.16 -5.57
N THR A 216 -2.48 4.53 -6.60
CA THR A 216 -3.05 5.16 -7.80
C THR A 216 -2.94 4.21 -8.98
N VAL A 217 -3.99 4.16 -9.80
CA VAL A 217 -4.06 3.34 -11.01
C VAL A 217 -4.05 4.22 -12.24
N ALA A 218 -3.47 3.73 -13.32
CA ALA A 218 -3.47 4.42 -14.62
C ALA A 218 -3.34 3.44 -15.77
N VAL A 219 -3.93 3.80 -16.90
CA VAL A 219 -3.68 3.18 -18.20
C VAL A 219 -2.35 3.71 -18.75
N VAL A 220 -1.53 2.84 -19.32
CA VAL A 220 -0.32 3.24 -20.02
C VAL A 220 -0.69 3.50 -21.49
N ASP A 221 -1.06 4.73 -21.79
CA ASP A 221 -1.70 5.14 -23.04
C ASP A 221 -0.97 4.70 -24.30
N GLU A 222 0.33 4.97 -24.38
CA GLU A 222 1.17 4.60 -25.52
C GLU A 222 1.22 3.08 -25.76
N VAL A 223 1.18 2.29 -24.68
CA VAL A 223 1.22 0.83 -24.78
C VAL A 223 -0.13 0.28 -25.25
N VAL A 224 -1.23 0.72 -24.62
CA VAL A 224 -2.56 0.20 -24.99
C VAL A 224 -2.98 0.60 -26.39
N ASP A 225 -2.61 1.79 -26.86
CA ASP A 225 -2.89 2.24 -28.22
C ASP A 225 -2.08 1.44 -29.25
N ARG A 226 -0.80 1.22 -28.98
CA ARG A 226 0.04 0.39 -29.86
C ARG A 226 -0.42 -1.06 -29.90
N ARG A 227 -0.90 -1.62 -28.78
CA ARG A 227 -1.34 -3.01 -28.68
C ARG A 227 -2.80 -3.22 -29.06
N GLY A 228 -3.61 -2.16 -29.16
CA GLY A 228 -5.05 -2.26 -29.36
C GLY A 228 -5.80 -2.83 -28.13
N SER A 229 -5.24 -2.68 -26.94
CA SER A 229 -5.77 -3.23 -25.68
C SER A 229 -6.49 -2.20 -24.81
N ARG A 230 -6.70 -0.97 -25.29
CA ARG A 230 -7.28 0.13 -24.51
C ARG A 230 -8.61 -0.26 -23.85
N ALA A 231 -9.54 -0.86 -24.60
CA ALA A 231 -10.86 -1.18 -24.06
C ALA A 231 -10.80 -2.11 -22.86
N VAL A 232 -9.99 -3.17 -22.92
CA VAL A 232 -9.85 -4.11 -21.81
C VAL A 232 -9.05 -3.49 -20.65
N ALA A 233 -8.07 -2.66 -20.94
CA ALA A 233 -7.27 -1.96 -19.92
C ALA A 233 -8.11 -0.95 -19.14
N GLU A 234 -8.89 -0.13 -19.81
CA GLU A 234 -9.80 0.82 -19.17
C GLU A 234 -10.85 0.10 -18.32
N GLU A 235 -11.46 -0.97 -18.85
CA GLU A 235 -12.45 -1.74 -18.08
C GLU A 235 -11.80 -2.45 -16.88
N TYR A 236 -10.57 -2.92 -17.01
CA TYR A 236 -9.82 -3.52 -15.88
C TYR A 236 -9.69 -2.54 -14.71
N LEU A 237 -9.44 -1.28 -14.97
CA LEU A 237 -9.34 -0.26 -13.92
C LEU A 237 -10.72 0.24 -13.47
N ASN A 238 -11.69 0.40 -14.38
CA ASN A 238 -13.05 0.76 -14.02
C ASN A 238 -13.71 -0.26 -13.10
N TYR A 239 -13.51 -1.54 -13.37
CA TYR A 239 -14.14 -2.61 -12.60
C TYR A 239 -13.60 -2.72 -11.15
N LEU A 240 -12.46 -2.11 -10.85
CA LEU A 240 -11.97 -1.94 -9.47
C LEU A 240 -12.96 -1.16 -8.58
N TYR A 241 -13.80 -0.33 -9.18
CA TYR A 241 -14.83 0.46 -8.49
C TYR A 241 -16.19 -0.25 -8.41
N SER A 242 -16.33 -1.45 -8.97
CA SER A 242 -17.55 -2.25 -8.86
C SER A 242 -17.79 -2.69 -7.40
N ASP A 243 -19.02 -2.99 -7.05
CA ASP A 243 -19.37 -3.46 -5.70
C ASP A 243 -18.57 -4.72 -5.32
N GLU A 244 -18.41 -5.65 -6.24
CA GLU A 244 -17.65 -6.89 -6.03
C GLU A 244 -16.17 -6.61 -5.75
N ALA A 245 -15.55 -5.73 -6.55
CA ALA A 245 -14.14 -5.39 -6.39
C ALA A 245 -13.92 -4.56 -5.12
N GLN A 246 -14.81 -3.65 -4.78
CA GLN A 246 -14.75 -2.86 -3.55
C GLN A 246 -14.90 -3.73 -2.29
N LYS A 247 -15.79 -4.72 -2.32
CA LYS A 247 -15.89 -5.72 -1.25
C LYS A 247 -14.62 -6.56 -1.13
N LEU A 248 -14.05 -6.97 -2.27
CA LEU A 248 -12.79 -7.71 -2.29
C LEU A 248 -11.64 -6.89 -1.69
N ALA A 249 -11.58 -5.58 -1.96
CA ALA A 249 -10.62 -4.69 -1.33
C ALA A 249 -10.78 -4.66 0.19
N GLY A 250 -12.02 -4.53 0.69
CA GLY A 250 -12.34 -4.59 2.12
C GLY A 250 -11.97 -5.93 2.77
N GLU A 251 -12.23 -7.04 2.10
CA GLU A 251 -11.85 -8.39 2.55
C GLU A 251 -10.32 -8.57 2.67
N ASN A 252 -9.56 -7.80 1.89
CA ASN A 252 -8.10 -7.72 1.98
C ASN A 252 -7.60 -6.58 2.88
N TYR A 253 -8.47 -6.04 3.72
CA TYR A 253 -8.19 -5.00 4.71
C TYR A 253 -7.77 -3.64 4.16
N TYR A 254 -7.96 -3.40 2.87
CA TYR A 254 -7.92 -2.05 2.33
C TYR A 254 -9.21 -1.31 2.68
N ARG A 255 -9.14 0.01 2.66
CA ARG A 255 -10.31 0.88 2.80
C ARG A 255 -10.89 1.14 1.42
N PRO A 256 -12.06 0.57 1.07
CA PRO A 256 -12.68 0.82 -0.22
C PRO A 256 -12.98 2.32 -0.42
N ALA A 257 -12.89 2.79 -1.67
CA ALA A 257 -13.27 4.15 -2.03
C ALA A 257 -14.78 4.38 -1.83
N ASP A 258 -15.60 3.37 -2.10
CA ASP A 258 -17.04 3.39 -1.82
C ASP A 258 -17.28 3.39 -0.32
N GLN A 259 -17.82 4.51 0.20
CA GLN A 259 -18.01 4.72 1.63
C GLN A 259 -19.08 3.80 2.24
N ASP A 260 -20.10 3.41 1.48
CA ASP A 260 -21.14 2.50 1.97
C ASP A 260 -20.60 1.07 2.11
N ILE A 261 -19.75 0.64 1.20
CA ILE A 261 -19.04 -0.63 1.30
C ILE A 261 -17.98 -0.57 2.40
N ALA A 262 -17.22 0.53 2.50
CA ALA A 262 -16.23 0.72 3.56
C ALA A 262 -16.83 0.58 4.96
N LYS A 263 -18.05 1.08 5.19
CA LYS A 263 -18.76 0.94 6.47
C LYS A 263 -19.05 -0.51 6.87
N GLN A 264 -19.06 -1.45 5.94
CA GLN A 264 -19.25 -2.87 6.25
C GLN A 264 -18.00 -3.48 6.91
N PHE A 265 -16.83 -2.87 6.74
CA PHE A 265 -15.54 -3.36 7.22
C PHE A 265 -14.96 -2.52 8.37
N TYR A 266 -15.26 -1.22 8.41
CA TYR A 266 -14.69 -0.24 9.35
C TYR A 266 -15.76 0.41 10.22
N THR A 267 -16.55 -0.40 10.95
CA THR A 267 -17.52 0.04 11.95
C THR A 267 -16.99 -0.21 13.35
N GLU A 268 -17.56 0.46 14.36
CA GLU A 268 -17.26 0.19 15.78
C GLU A 268 -17.56 -1.26 16.18
N GLU A 269 -18.46 -1.94 15.45
CA GLU A 269 -18.85 -3.34 15.63
C GLU A 269 -18.19 -4.29 14.60
N GLY A 270 -17.44 -3.75 13.63
CA GLY A 270 -16.86 -4.50 12.51
C GLY A 270 -15.57 -5.22 12.85
N THR A 271 -15.16 -6.10 11.93
CA THR A 271 -13.96 -6.94 12.04
C THR A 271 -12.65 -6.17 12.03
N HIS A 272 -12.66 -4.87 11.69
CA HIS A 272 -11.50 -4.01 11.57
C HIS A 272 -11.55 -2.93 12.65
N ALA A 273 -10.91 -3.18 13.78
CA ALA A 273 -10.99 -2.39 14.99
C ALA A 273 -10.25 -1.02 14.97
N VAL A 274 -9.81 -0.54 13.81
CA VAL A 274 -9.16 0.77 13.70
C VAL A 274 -10.20 1.82 13.33
N SER A 275 -10.71 2.53 14.33
CA SER A 275 -11.67 3.62 14.16
C SER A 275 -11.08 4.77 13.33
N TYR A 276 -11.86 5.29 12.38
CA TYR A 276 -11.56 6.52 11.64
C TYR A 276 -11.36 7.76 12.53
N THR A 277 -11.79 7.70 13.78
CA THR A 277 -11.86 8.86 14.68
C THR A 277 -10.51 9.27 15.28
N HIS A 278 -9.45 8.49 15.07
CA HIS A 278 -8.16 8.76 15.68
C HIS A 278 -7.04 9.17 14.71
N LEU A 279 -7.33 9.24 13.42
CA LEU A 279 -6.35 9.65 12.42
C LEU A 279 -6.65 11.08 11.96
N THR A 280 -5.79 12.02 12.32
CA THR A 280 -5.74 13.31 11.64
C THR A 280 -5.15 13.07 10.26
N LEU A 281 -6.01 12.99 9.26
CA LEU A 281 -5.58 12.91 7.87
C LEU A 281 -5.33 14.32 7.35
N PRO A 282 -4.20 14.58 6.68
CA PRO A 282 -4.03 15.84 5.96
C PRO A 282 -5.12 15.93 4.88
N THR A 283 -5.80 17.06 4.84
CA THR A 283 -6.76 17.40 3.78
C THR A 283 -6.02 17.89 2.56
#